data_3234f5c49fdffa0bc9069e1ffa60f5d9
#
_entry.id   3234f5c49fdffa0bc9069e1ffa60f5d9
#
_cell.length_a   1.000
_cell.length_b   1.000
_cell.length_c   1.000
_cell.angle_alpha   90.00
_cell.angle_beta   90.00
_cell.angle_gamma   90.00
#
_symmetry.space_group_name_H-M   'P 1'
#
loop_
_entity.id
_entity.type
_entity.pdbx_description
1 polymer ?
#
loop_
_entity_poly.entity_id
_entity_poly.type
_entity_poly.pdbx_seq_one_letter_code
_entity_poly.pdbx_strand_id
1 'polypeptide(L)'
;MSKIISLANQKGGVGKTTTSINLAAALAKQGKHVLLIDADPQANTSSGLGVEIRELDNTIYECLVNGVEPHSAIVHTKTKNLDMIPSHIDLVGAEIEMLNMEHREQLLKNVLNQVRDEYDYVLIDCSPSLGLITVNALTASDSVIIPVQCEFFALEGIAKLLNTIKIIKSKLNPALKIEGFLLTMFDNRLRLSNQVYEEVKRHFGDLVFNTVISRNVRLSEAPSHGVSVLEYDSSSKGAKNYTALAKELIARNK
;
A
#
# COMPACT_ATOMS: atom_id res chain seq x y z
N MET A 1 -8.54 3.01 -17.65
CA MET A 1 -8.59 1.77 -16.84
C MET A 1 -7.95 2.05 -15.49
N SER A 2 -8.59 1.66 -14.43
CA SER A 2 -8.07 1.74 -13.07
C SER A 2 -6.79 0.91 -12.90
N LYS A 3 -5.86 1.37 -12.11
CA LYS A 3 -4.63 0.65 -11.77
C LYS A 3 -4.66 0.24 -10.29
N ILE A 4 -4.67 -1.07 -10.04
CA ILE A 4 -4.65 -1.62 -8.68
C ILE A 4 -3.22 -1.98 -8.29
N ILE A 5 -2.73 -1.40 -7.19
CA ILE A 5 -1.34 -1.54 -6.72
C ILE A 5 -1.32 -1.91 -5.24
N SER A 6 -0.77 -3.08 -4.91
CA SER A 6 -0.48 -3.44 -3.52
C SER A 6 0.85 -2.85 -3.04
N LEU A 7 0.90 -2.44 -1.79
CA LEU A 7 2.14 -2.09 -1.09
C LEU A 7 2.48 -3.22 -0.12
N ALA A 8 3.47 -4.04 -0.45
CA ALA A 8 3.77 -5.25 0.29
C ALA A 8 5.25 -5.38 0.62
N ASN A 9 5.54 -5.80 1.84
CA ASN A 9 6.85 -6.29 2.28
C ASN A 9 6.65 -7.08 3.57
N GLN A 10 7.32 -8.23 3.69
CA GLN A 10 7.25 -9.11 4.86
C GLN A 10 7.89 -8.48 6.12
N LYS A 11 8.84 -7.56 5.94
CA LYS A 11 9.47 -6.86 7.05
C LYS A 11 8.53 -5.76 7.57
N GLY A 12 8.27 -5.76 8.88
CA GLY A 12 7.59 -4.66 9.57
C GLY A 12 8.45 -3.38 9.59
N GLY A 13 7.81 -2.22 9.68
CA GLY A 13 8.50 -0.95 9.85
C GLY A 13 9.23 -0.40 8.61
N VAL A 14 9.06 -0.98 7.42
CA VAL A 14 9.71 -0.51 6.19
C VAL A 14 9.00 0.69 5.53
N GLY A 15 7.94 1.21 6.13
CA GLY A 15 7.20 2.36 5.62
C GLY A 15 6.09 2.00 4.62
N LYS A 16 5.50 0.80 4.67
CA LYS A 16 4.32 0.44 3.86
C LYS A 16 3.18 1.43 4.08
N THR A 17 2.62 1.47 5.27
CA THR A 17 1.51 2.36 5.67
C THR A 17 1.80 3.83 5.41
N THR A 18 3.01 4.30 5.77
CA THR A 18 3.44 5.67 5.47
C THR A 18 3.42 5.94 3.96
N THR A 19 3.85 4.96 3.15
CA THR A 19 3.83 5.09 1.69
C THR A 19 2.40 5.03 1.15
N SER A 20 1.56 4.12 1.65
CA SER A 20 0.16 3.98 1.23
C SER A 20 -0.60 5.29 1.42
N ILE A 21 -0.56 5.87 2.62
CA ILE A 21 -1.21 7.15 2.96
C ILE A 21 -0.69 8.28 2.06
N ASN A 22 0.62 8.46 2.02
CA ASN A 22 1.18 9.66 1.41
C ASN A 22 1.26 9.59 -0.11
N LEU A 23 1.40 8.39 -0.69
CA LEU A 23 1.30 8.21 -2.14
C LEU A 23 -0.14 8.39 -2.61
N ALA A 24 -1.14 7.83 -1.89
CA ALA A 24 -2.56 8.03 -2.21
C ALA A 24 -2.92 9.53 -2.20
N ALA A 25 -2.55 10.23 -1.12
CA ALA A 25 -2.78 11.68 -1.03
C ALA A 25 -2.03 12.46 -2.12
N ALA A 26 -0.81 12.06 -2.48
CA ALA A 26 -0.03 12.72 -3.53
C ALA A 26 -0.65 12.50 -4.92
N LEU A 27 -1.17 11.31 -5.22
CA LEU A 27 -1.90 11.02 -6.47
C LEU A 27 -3.20 11.84 -6.53
N ALA A 28 -3.97 11.89 -5.44
CA ALA A 28 -5.19 12.69 -5.33
C ALA A 28 -4.92 14.18 -5.58
N LYS A 29 -3.82 14.72 -5.03
CA LYS A 29 -3.38 16.10 -5.31
C LYS A 29 -2.88 16.33 -6.75
N GLN A 30 -2.55 15.27 -7.50
CA GLN A 30 -2.30 15.34 -8.94
C GLN A 30 -3.61 15.22 -9.78
N GLY A 31 -4.77 15.29 -9.14
CA GLY A 31 -6.08 15.24 -9.79
C GLY A 31 -6.56 13.84 -10.13
N LYS A 32 -5.98 12.80 -9.51
CA LYS A 32 -6.42 11.42 -9.66
C LYS A 32 -7.50 11.07 -8.65
N HIS A 33 -8.49 10.29 -9.05
CA HIS A 33 -9.44 9.65 -8.12
C HIS A 33 -8.78 8.38 -7.56
N VAL A 34 -8.63 8.31 -6.23
CA VAL A 34 -7.87 7.26 -5.56
C VAL A 34 -8.71 6.58 -4.50
N LEU A 35 -8.76 5.26 -4.53
CA LEU A 35 -9.26 4.44 -3.43
C LEU A 35 -8.06 3.83 -2.69
N LEU A 36 -8.01 4.02 -1.38
CA LEU A 36 -7.02 3.39 -0.51
C LEU A 36 -7.71 2.30 0.33
N ILE A 37 -7.17 1.08 0.29
CA ILE A 37 -7.68 -0.04 1.09
C ILE A 37 -6.68 -0.34 2.17
N ASP A 38 -7.15 -0.33 3.42
CA ASP A 38 -6.38 -0.80 4.56
C ASP A 38 -6.63 -2.31 4.71
N ALA A 39 -5.63 -3.13 4.40
CA ALA A 39 -5.67 -4.59 4.51
C ALA A 39 -4.77 -5.10 5.65
N ASP A 40 -4.50 -4.25 6.65
CA ASP A 40 -3.80 -4.62 7.88
C ASP A 40 -4.78 -4.59 9.06
N PRO A 41 -4.94 -5.69 9.82
CA PRO A 41 -5.79 -5.70 11.02
C PRO A 41 -5.44 -4.65 12.08
N GLN A 42 -4.22 -4.12 12.04
CA GLN A 42 -3.82 -3.02 12.94
C GLN A 42 -4.47 -1.68 12.59
N ALA A 43 -5.10 -1.55 11.41
CA ALA A 43 -5.83 -0.38 10.94
C ALA A 43 -5.03 0.95 11.04
N ASN A 44 -3.70 0.85 10.85
CA ASN A 44 -2.82 2.01 10.97
C ASN A 44 -3.01 3.02 9.82
N THR A 45 -3.40 2.56 8.63
CA THR A 45 -3.72 3.43 7.49
C THR A 45 -5.02 4.19 7.74
N SER A 46 -6.02 3.51 8.28
CA SER A 46 -7.32 4.09 8.64
C SER A 46 -7.17 5.17 9.72
N SER A 47 -6.52 4.81 10.83
CA SER A 47 -6.26 5.76 11.93
C SER A 47 -5.37 6.93 11.48
N GLY A 48 -4.37 6.66 10.62
CA GLY A 48 -3.44 7.67 10.11
C GLY A 48 -4.07 8.70 9.20
N LEU A 49 -5.26 8.42 8.63
CA LEU A 49 -6.09 9.38 7.88
C LEU A 49 -7.26 9.93 8.71
N GLY A 50 -7.29 9.66 10.00
CA GLY A 50 -8.27 10.20 10.94
C GLY A 50 -9.67 9.61 10.78
N VAL A 51 -9.75 8.36 10.35
CA VAL A 51 -11.03 7.62 10.29
C VAL A 51 -11.35 7.08 11.68
N GLU A 52 -12.54 7.40 12.18
CA GLU A 52 -13.06 6.93 13.47
C GLU A 52 -13.67 5.52 13.30
N ILE A 53 -12.80 4.52 13.34
CA ILE A 53 -13.14 3.11 12.99
C ILE A 53 -14.29 2.58 13.84
N ARG A 54 -14.42 3.01 15.10
CA ARG A 54 -15.46 2.54 16.05
C ARG A 54 -16.87 3.00 15.67
N GLU A 55 -16.99 3.98 14.79
CA GLU A 55 -18.27 4.55 14.33
C GLU A 55 -18.73 3.93 12.99
N LEU A 56 -17.98 2.97 12.45
CA LEU A 56 -18.26 2.38 11.15
C LEU A 56 -19.04 1.08 11.30
N ASP A 57 -20.10 0.95 10.49
CA ASP A 57 -20.87 -0.30 10.38
C ASP A 57 -20.17 -1.34 9.52
N ASN A 58 -19.40 -0.90 8.51
CA ASN A 58 -18.75 -1.76 7.52
C ASN A 58 -17.29 -1.34 7.29
N THR A 59 -16.44 -2.35 7.17
CA THR A 59 -15.02 -2.24 6.86
C THR A 59 -14.65 -3.25 5.77
N ILE A 60 -13.37 -3.38 5.46
CA ILE A 60 -12.91 -4.43 4.53
C ILE A 60 -13.23 -5.85 5.03
N TYR A 61 -13.36 -6.04 6.35
CA TYR A 61 -13.76 -7.32 6.92
C TYR A 61 -15.16 -7.74 6.45
N GLU A 62 -16.17 -6.87 6.58
CA GLU A 62 -17.54 -7.16 6.15
C GLU A 62 -17.63 -7.42 4.65
N CYS A 63 -16.83 -6.72 3.85
CA CYS A 63 -16.77 -6.96 2.40
C CYS A 63 -16.21 -8.34 2.07
N LEU A 64 -15.18 -8.80 2.79
CA LEU A 64 -14.50 -10.08 2.52
C LEU A 64 -15.26 -11.28 3.08
N VAL A 65 -15.83 -11.16 4.29
CA VAL A 65 -16.40 -12.29 5.04
C VAL A 65 -17.91 -12.35 4.91
N ASN A 66 -18.59 -11.21 5.02
CA ASN A 66 -20.05 -11.14 5.04
C ASN A 66 -20.65 -10.82 3.67
N GLY A 67 -19.82 -10.58 2.64
CA GLY A 67 -20.29 -10.26 1.29
C GLY A 67 -20.99 -8.92 1.19
N VAL A 68 -20.70 -7.98 2.09
CA VAL A 68 -21.26 -6.63 2.07
C VAL A 68 -20.75 -5.88 0.86
N GLU A 69 -21.64 -5.11 0.24
CA GLU A 69 -21.31 -4.29 -0.93
C GLU A 69 -20.27 -3.22 -0.59
N PRO A 70 -19.18 -3.11 -1.36
CA PRO A 70 -18.04 -2.26 -0.99
C PRO A 70 -18.37 -0.76 -0.88
N HIS A 71 -19.36 -0.25 -1.62
CA HIS A 71 -19.76 1.16 -1.50
C HIS A 71 -20.23 1.53 -0.09
N SER A 72 -20.81 0.59 0.66
CA SER A 72 -21.23 0.83 2.04
C SER A 72 -20.06 0.89 3.04
N ALA A 73 -18.89 0.40 2.64
CA ALA A 73 -17.68 0.46 3.44
C ALA A 73 -16.72 1.59 3.01
N ILE A 74 -17.03 2.31 1.91
CA ILE A 74 -16.20 3.42 1.45
C ILE A 74 -16.47 4.65 2.31
N VAL A 75 -15.40 5.24 2.84
CA VAL A 75 -15.41 6.51 3.55
C VAL A 75 -14.62 7.58 2.79
N HIS A 76 -15.14 8.81 2.80
CA HIS A 76 -14.43 9.95 2.25
C HIS A 76 -13.41 10.47 3.25
N THR A 77 -12.18 10.65 2.80
CA THR A 77 -11.14 11.23 3.66
C THR A 77 -11.16 12.77 3.63
N LYS A 78 -10.37 13.39 4.49
CA LYS A 78 -10.17 14.86 4.45
C LYS A 78 -9.45 15.33 3.17
N THR A 79 -8.77 14.43 2.47
CA THR A 79 -8.07 14.74 1.23
C THR A 79 -9.03 14.61 0.05
N LYS A 80 -9.26 15.69 -0.67
CA LYS A 80 -10.12 15.67 -1.88
C LYS A 80 -9.62 14.61 -2.87
N ASN A 81 -10.55 13.87 -3.50
CA ASN A 81 -10.31 12.78 -4.46
C ASN A 81 -9.61 11.55 -3.85
N LEU A 82 -9.60 11.41 -2.53
CA LEU A 82 -9.10 10.24 -1.83
C LEU A 82 -10.20 9.65 -0.95
N ASP A 83 -10.68 8.48 -1.34
CA ASP A 83 -11.57 7.65 -0.57
C ASP A 83 -10.81 6.47 0.02
N MET A 84 -11.38 5.81 1.05
CA MET A 84 -10.79 4.60 1.58
C MET A 84 -11.84 3.57 2.01
N ILE A 85 -11.44 2.30 1.96
CA ILE A 85 -12.09 1.22 2.69
C ILE A 85 -11.23 0.92 3.91
N PRO A 86 -11.72 1.22 5.13
CA PRO A 86 -10.94 1.07 6.35
C PRO A 86 -10.85 -0.39 6.80
N SER A 87 -9.90 -0.66 7.70
CA SER A 87 -9.74 -1.93 8.39
C SER A 87 -10.26 -1.87 9.83
N HIS A 88 -10.46 -3.05 10.40
CA HIS A 88 -10.76 -3.24 11.82
C HIS A 88 -9.99 -4.44 12.36
N ILE A 89 -9.83 -4.53 13.69
CA ILE A 89 -9.13 -5.65 14.35
C ILE A 89 -9.76 -7.01 14.04
N ASP A 90 -11.06 -7.05 13.76
CA ASP A 90 -11.80 -8.27 13.39
C ASP A 90 -11.25 -8.91 12.11
N LEU A 91 -10.52 -8.17 11.28
CA LEU A 91 -9.82 -8.70 10.12
C LEU A 91 -8.80 -9.82 10.49
N VAL A 92 -8.38 -9.92 11.76
CA VAL A 92 -7.61 -11.07 12.27
C VAL A 92 -8.42 -12.37 12.14
N GLY A 93 -9.73 -12.30 12.44
CA GLY A 93 -10.64 -13.44 12.32
C GLY A 93 -10.90 -13.87 10.89
N ALA A 94 -10.88 -12.91 9.97
CA ALA A 94 -11.15 -13.14 8.55
C ALA A 94 -10.24 -14.23 7.94
N GLU A 95 -8.96 -14.31 8.32
CA GLU A 95 -8.06 -15.35 7.79
C GLU A 95 -8.53 -16.77 8.15
N ILE A 96 -9.18 -16.95 9.31
CA ILE A 96 -9.73 -18.23 9.75
C ILE A 96 -11.07 -18.51 9.06
N GLU A 97 -11.94 -17.52 9.01
CA GLU A 97 -13.29 -17.65 8.45
C GLU A 97 -13.25 -17.89 6.94
N MET A 98 -12.35 -17.22 6.23
CA MET A 98 -12.13 -17.39 4.80
C MET A 98 -11.58 -18.78 4.42
N LEU A 99 -10.99 -19.57 5.36
CA LEU A 99 -10.39 -20.87 5.04
C LEU A 99 -11.35 -21.85 4.37
N ASN A 100 -12.63 -21.78 4.71
CA ASN A 100 -13.66 -22.68 4.19
C ASN A 100 -14.49 -22.05 3.05
N MET A 101 -14.15 -20.85 2.61
CA MET A 101 -14.85 -20.18 1.51
C MET A 101 -14.33 -20.65 0.16
N GLU A 102 -15.23 -20.81 -0.80
CA GLU A 102 -14.86 -21.06 -2.18
C GLU A 102 -14.12 -19.86 -2.77
N HIS A 103 -13.08 -20.13 -3.55
CA HIS A 103 -12.25 -19.09 -4.18
C HIS A 103 -11.69 -18.04 -3.20
N ARG A 104 -11.40 -18.46 -1.97
CA ARG A 104 -10.96 -17.59 -0.85
C ARG A 104 -9.78 -16.67 -1.18
N GLU A 105 -8.95 -17.02 -2.16
CA GLU A 105 -7.82 -16.19 -2.61
C GLU A 105 -8.23 -15.05 -3.56
N GLN A 106 -9.51 -15.00 -3.96
CA GLN A 106 -10.05 -14.05 -4.95
C GLN A 106 -11.12 -13.11 -4.36
N LEU A 107 -11.42 -13.19 -3.08
CA LEU A 107 -12.50 -12.42 -2.46
C LEU A 107 -12.28 -10.92 -2.63
N LEU A 108 -11.07 -10.41 -2.35
CA LEU A 108 -10.78 -8.99 -2.54
C LEU A 108 -10.86 -8.57 -4.02
N LYS A 109 -10.49 -9.46 -4.95
CA LYS A 109 -10.66 -9.18 -6.38
C LYS A 109 -12.13 -9.00 -6.74
N ASN A 110 -13.02 -9.81 -6.17
CA ASN A 110 -14.45 -9.72 -6.39
C ASN A 110 -15.03 -8.42 -5.81
N VAL A 111 -14.58 -8.02 -4.62
CA VAL A 111 -14.91 -6.74 -3.99
C VAL A 111 -14.48 -5.58 -4.90
N LEU A 112 -13.22 -5.57 -5.35
CA LEU A 112 -12.67 -4.48 -6.16
C LEU A 112 -13.28 -4.37 -7.56
N ASN A 113 -13.72 -5.47 -8.16
CA ASN A 113 -14.38 -5.45 -9.46
C ASN A 113 -15.70 -4.64 -9.45
N GLN A 114 -16.30 -4.40 -8.28
CA GLN A 114 -17.54 -3.64 -8.16
C GLN A 114 -17.31 -2.12 -8.14
N VAL A 115 -16.13 -1.66 -7.75
CA VAL A 115 -15.85 -0.22 -7.51
C VAL A 115 -14.66 0.32 -8.33
N ARG A 116 -13.80 -0.54 -8.87
CA ARG A 116 -12.54 -0.11 -9.47
C ARG A 116 -12.69 0.91 -10.60
N ASP A 117 -13.75 0.85 -11.37
CA ASP A 117 -13.94 1.71 -12.55
C ASP A 117 -14.26 3.17 -12.18
N GLU A 118 -14.54 3.45 -10.91
CA GLU A 118 -14.76 4.79 -10.36
C GLU A 118 -13.45 5.52 -10.01
N TYR A 119 -12.32 4.79 -9.98
CA TYR A 119 -11.02 5.30 -9.56
C TYR A 119 -9.96 5.17 -10.64
N ASP A 120 -9.03 6.13 -10.69
CA ASP A 120 -7.82 6.04 -11.51
C ASP A 120 -6.82 5.05 -10.92
N TYR A 121 -6.70 5.06 -9.57
CA TYR A 121 -5.81 4.20 -8.80
C TYR A 121 -6.52 3.59 -7.60
N VAL A 122 -6.26 2.31 -7.37
CA VAL A 122 -6.60 1.63 -6.10
C VAL A 122 -5.28 1.22 -5.45
N LEU A 123 -5.00 1.71 -4.25
CA LEU A 123 -3.84 1.30 -3.46
C LEU A 123 -4.28 0.38 -2.33
N ILE A 124 -3.52 -0.70 -2.08
CA ILE A 124 -3.81 -1.66 -1.01
C ILE A 124 -2.62 -1.68 -0.05
N ASP A 125 -2.83 -1.22 1.19
CA ASP A 125 -1.83 -1.33 2.26
C ASP A 125 -1.87 -2.72 2.87
N CYS A 126 -0.83 -3.53 2.63
CA CYS A 126 -0.77 -4.91 3.10
C CYS A 126 -0.10 -4.99 4.48
N SER A 127 -0.59 -5.89 5.33
CA SER A 127 0.09 -6.27 6.57
C SER A 127 1.49 -6.86 6.28
N PRO A 128 2.40 -6.91 7.27
CA PRO A 128 3.69 -7.58 7.10
C PRO A 128 3.57 -9.11 7.01
N SER A 129 2.41 -9.66 7.36
CA SER A 129 2.10 -11.07 7.20
C SER A 129 1.96 -11.45 5.72
N LEU A 130 2.41 -12.65 5.34
CA LEU A 130 2.11 -13.25 4.03
C LEU A 130 0.92 -14.22 4.14
N GLY A 131 -0.07 -13.89 4.98
CA GLY A 131 -1.30 -14.64 5.17
C GLY A 131 -2.29 -14.49 4.01
N LEU A 132 -3.49 -15.02 4.21
CA LEU A 132 -4.53 -15.10 3.18
C LEU A 132 -5.00 -13.71 2.71
N ILE A 133 -4.98 -12.71 3.60
CA ILE A 133 -5.33 -11.32 3.24
C ILE A 133 -4.30 -10.74 2.24
N THR A 134 -2.99 -10.93 2.50
CA THR A 134 -1.95 -10.49 1.57
C THR A 134 -2.00 -11.25 0.24
N VAL A 135 -2.33 -12.55 0.27
CA VAL A 135 -2.58 -13.34 -0.96
C VAL A 135 -3.73 -12.74 -1.75
N ASN A 136 -4.83 -12.37 -1.10
CA ASN A 136 -5.96 -11.68 -1.72
C ASN A 136 -5.56 -10.35 -2.35
N ALA A 137 -4.81 -9.53 -1.63
CA ALA A 137 -4.31 -8.24 -2.12
C ALA A 137 -3.48 -8.40 -3.41
N LEU A 138 -2.51 -9.32 -3.41
CA LEU A 138 -1.66 -9.59 -4.57
C LEU A 138 -2.42 -10.26 -5.73
N THR A 139 -3.45 -11.07 -5.43
CA THR A 139 -4.30 -11.70 -6.45
C THR A 139 -5.20 -10.67 -7.15
N ALA A 140 -5.64 -9.66 -6.42
CA ALA A 140 -6.47 -8.58 -6.94
C ALA A 140 -5.68 -7.49 -7.69
N SER A 141 -4.35 -7.42 -7.50
CA SER A 141 -3.53 -6.32 -8.00
C SER A 141 -3.01 -6.51 -9.42
N ASP A 142 -2.86 -5.40 -10.14
CA ASP A 142 -2.13 -5.35 -11.41
C ASP A 142 -0.62 -5.36 -11.17
N SER A 143 -0.18 -4.72 -10.06
CA SER A 143 1.24 -4.65 -9.72
C SER A 143 1.46 -4.45 -8.21
N VAL A 144 2.72 -4.57 -7.78
CA VAL A 144 3.14 -4.39 -6.38
C VAL A 144 4.31 -3.43 -6.26
N ILE A 145 4.16 -2.42 -5.40
CA ILE A 145 5.27 -1.60 -4.91
C ILE A 145 5.86 -2.26 -3.69
N ILE A 146 7.19 -2.37 -3.64
CA ILE A 146 7.92 -3.00 -2.55
C ILE A 146 8.74 -1.92 -1.83
N PRO A 147 8.23 -1.36 -0.71
CA PRO A 147 9.02 -0.45 0.12
C PRO A 147 10.19 -1.19 0.76
N VAL A 148 11.38 -0.62 0.67
CA VAL A 148 12.65 -1.20 1.14
C VAL A 148 13.35 -0.19 2.04
N GLN A 149 13.44 -0.50 3.32
CA GLN A 149 14.21 0.31 4.26
C GLN A 149 15.70 0.12 4.01
N CYS A 150 16.47 1.23 3.97
CA CYS A 150 17.91 1.21 3.72
C CYS A 150 18.70 0.73 4.93
N GLU A 151 18.54 -0.56 5.28
CA GLU A 151 19.21 -1.26 6.39
C GLU A 151 19.81 -2.61 5.94
N PHE A 152 20.69 -3.19 6.77
CA PHE A 152 21.51 -4.37 6.43
C PHE A 152 20.71 -5.58 5.92
N PHE A 153 19.55 -5.87 6.51
CA PHE A 153 18.71 -7.03 6.11
C PHE A 153 17.71 -6.71 4.99
N ALA A 154 17.89 -5.63 4.23
CA ALA A 154 16.94 -5.21 3.20
C ALA A 154 16.72 -6.30 2.13
N LEU A 155 17.78 -6.89 1.60
CA LEU A 155 17.72 -7.88 0.51
C LEU A 155 17.11 -9.21 0.94
N GLU A 156 17.31 -9.64 2.19
CA GLU A 156 16.70 -10.89 2.69
C GLU A 156 15.16 -10.82 2.70
N GLY A 157 14.61 -9.70 3.17
CA GLY A 157 13.16 -9.47 3.16
C GLY A 157 12.57 -9.44 1.75
N ILE A 158 13.31 -8.86 0.79
CA ILE A 158 12.91 -8.84 -0.62
C ILE A 158 12.85 -10.27 -1.20
N ALA A 159 13.84 -11.10 -0.95
CA ALA A 159 13.91 -12.46 -1.53
C ALA A 159 12.70 -13.32 -1.13
N LYS A 160 12.28 -13.26 0.13
CA LYS A 160 11.10 -14.00 0.62
C LYS A 160 9.80 -13.52 -0.08
N LEU A 161 9.61 -12.21 -0.20
CA LEU A 161 8.45 -11.64 -0.89
C LEU A 161 8.45 -11.99 -2.39
N LEU A 162 9.59 -11.93 -3.06
CA LEU A 162 9.71 -12.31 -4.49
C LEU A 162 9.32 -13.76 -4.74
N ASN A 163 9.67 -14.68 -3.82
CA ASN A 163 9.23 -16.05 -3.90
C ASN A 163 7.70 -16.18 -3.78
N THR A 164 7.08 -15.46 -2.85
CA THR A 164 5.61 -15.41 -2.72
C THR A 164 4.96 -14.85 -3.98
N ILE A 165 5.47 -13.75 -4.53
CA ILE A 165 4.97 -13.17 -5.80
C ILE A 165 5.08 -14.20 -6.93
N LYS A 166 6.17 -14.95 -7.02
CA LYS A 166 6.34 -16.01 -8.02
C LYS A 166 5.27 -17.10 -7.89
N ILE A 167 4.93 -17.53 -6.67
CA ILE A 167 3.88 -18.51 -6.41
C ILE A 167 2.51 -17.96 -6.85
N ILE A 168 2.20 -16.71 -6.46
CA ILE A 168 0.94 -16.05 -6.84
C ILE A 168 0.83 -15.91 -8.35
N LYS A 169 1.88 -15.47 -9.03
CA LYS A 169 1.91 -15.39 -10.50
C LYS A 169 1.66 -16.74 -11.18
N SER A 170 2.19 -17.82 -10.63
CA SER A 170 2.05 -19.13 -11.24
C SER A 170 0.67 -19.76 -11.05
N LYS A 171 -0.06 -19.40 -9.98
CA LYS A 171 -1.28 -20.11 -9.57
C LYS A 171 -2.55 -19.25 -9.59
N LEU A 172 -2.45 -17.96 -9.30
CA LEU A 172 -3.61 -17.10 -8.99
C LEU A 172 -3.70 -15.86 -9.89
N ASN A 173 -2.58 -15.19 -10.16
CA ASN A 173 -2.55 -13.93 -10.92
C ASN A 173 -1.33 -13.86 -11.85
N PRO A 174 -1.38 -14.50 -13.03
CA PRO A 174 -0.25 -14.49 -13.99
C PRO A 174 0.13 -13.08 -14.47
N ALA A 175 -0.81 -12.13 -14.42
CA ALA A 175 -0.60 -10.76 -14.89
C ALA A 175 0.11 -9.87 -13.86
N LEU A 176 0.23 -10.28 -12.58
CA LEU A 176 0.85 -9.49 -11.52
C LEU A 176 2.27 -9.07 -11.91
N LYS A 177 2.56 -7.77 -11.83
CA LYS A 177 3.89 -7.20 -12.12
C LYS A 177 4.51 -6.62 -10.85
N ILE A 178 5.83 -6.47 -10.83
CA ILE A 178 6.51 -5.61 -9.86
C ILE A 178 6.46 -4.19 -10.43
N GLU A 179 5.76 -3.28 -9.75
CA GLU A 179 5.71 -1.86 -10.10
C GLU A 179 7.05 -1.18 -9.83
N GLY A 180 7.63 -1.51 -8.70
CA GLY A 180 8.98 -1.06 -8.37
C GLY A 180 9.37 -1.27 -6.92
N PHE A 181 10.68 -1.14 -6.68
CA PHE A 181 11.28 -1.10 -5.35
C PHE A 181 11.44 0.35 -4.93
N LEU A 182 10.82 0.73 -3.81
CA LEU A 182 10.87 2.08 -3.25
C LEU A 182 11.79 2.11 -2.05
N LEU A 183 12.92 2.81 -2.16
CA LEU A 183 13.82 2.98 -1.03
C LEU A 183 13.25 4.02 -0.05
N THR A 184 13.12 3.60 1.21
CA THR A 184 12.52 4.39 2.29
C THR A 184 13.53 4.65 3.40
N MET A 185 13.24 5.69 4.21
CA MET A 185 14.10 6.12 5.33
C MET A 185 15.56 6.34 4.92
N PHE A 186 15.75 6.74 3.65
CA PHE A 186 17.07 6.98 3.08
C PHE A 186 17.74 8.19 3.75
N ASP A 187 19.00 8.00 4.17
CA ASP A 187 19.86 9.07 4.65
C ASP A 187 21.18 9.02 3.88
N ASN A 188 21.40 9.98 2.99
CA ASN A 188 22.60 10.06 2.14
C ASN A 188 23.92 10.27 2.91
N ARG A 189 23.84 10.68 4.17
CA ARG A 189 25.01 10.84 5.04
C ARG A 189 25.52 9.50 5.57
N LEU A 190 24.67 8.46 5.57
CA LEU A 190 25.00 7.14 6.08
C LEU A 190 25.58 6.26 4.96
N ARG A 191 26.80 5.76 5.18
CA ARG A 191 27.46 4.83 4.25
C ARG A 191 26.60 3.60 3.96
N LEU A 192 25.96 3.03 5.00
CA LEU A 192 25.11 1.86 4.86
C LEU A 192 23.91 2.14 3.94
N SER A 193 23.24 3.30 4.10
CA SER A 193 22.10 3.66 3.22
C SER A 193 22.52 3.73 1.75
N ASN A 194 23.68 4.32 1.46
CA ASN A 194 24.20 4.39 0.09
C ASN A 194 24.58 3.00 -0.43
N GLN A 195 25.19 2.14 0.38
CA GLN A 195 25.53 0.76 -0.02
C GLN A 195 24.26 -0.05 -0.36
N VAL A 196 23.22 0.03 0.48
CA VAL A 196 21.94 -0.65 0.21
C VAL A 196 21.28 -0.11 -1.06
N TYR A 197 21.29 1.22 -1.27
CA TYR A 197 20.78 1.83 -2.51
C TYR A 197 21.47 1.25 -3.75
N GLU A 198 22.81 1.26 -3.78
CA GLU A 198 23.60 0.76 -4.91
C GLU A 198 23.38 -0.75 -5.14
N GLU A 199 23.24 -1.51 -4.06
CA GLU A 199 23.01 -2.95 -4.14
C GLU A 199 21.62 -3.28 -4.70
N VAL A 200 20.57 -2.62 -4.22
CA VAL A 200 19.20 -2.77 -4.74
C VAL A 200 19.14 -2.32 -6.20
N LYS A 201 19.79 -1.21 -6.54
CA LYS A 201 19.85 -0.70 -7.92
C LYS A 201 20.58 -1.67 -8.86
N ARG A 202 21.68 -2.28 -8.40
CA ARG A 202 22.44 -3.27 -9.17
C ARG A 202 21.64 -4.55 -9.46
N HIS A 203 20.84 -5.02 -8.48
CA HIS A 203 20.05 -6.24 -8.63
C HIS A 203 18.76 -6.06 -9.43
N PHE A 204 18.11 -4.91 -9.30
CA PHE A 204 16.75 -4.69 -9.83
C PHE A 204 16.66 -3.62 -10.91
N GLY A 205 17.75 -2.90 -11.18
CA GLY A 205 17.86 -1.98 -12.32
C GLY A 205 16.74 -0.95 -12.39
N ASP A 206 16.02 -0.94 -13.51
CA ASP A 206 14.93 -0.01 -13.81
C ASP A 206 13.67 -0.24 -12.98
N LEU A 207 13.56 -1.38 -12.31
CA LEU A 207 12.49 -1.62 -11.34
C LEU A 207 12.65 -0.80 -10.06
N VAL A 208 13.81 -0.18 -9.79
CA VAL A 208 13.99 0.71 -8.65
C VAL A 208 13.45 2.09 -9.01
N PHE A 209 12.59 2.65 -8.16
CA PHE A 209 12.15 4.04 -8.34
C PHE A 209 13.36 4.98 -8.26
N ASN A 210 13.37 6.00 -9.12
CA ASN A 210 14.38 7.07 -9.04
C ASN A 210 14.14 7.94 -7.81
N THR A 211 12.88 8.09 -7.41
CA THR A 211 12.49 8.77 -6.19
C THR A 211 12.81 7.90 -4.98
N VAL A 212 13.49 8.48 -3.98
CA VAL A 212 13.72 7.86 -2.66
C VAL A 212 12.97 8.64 -1.58
N ILE A 213 12.46 7.94 -0.58
CA ILE A 213 11.82 8.57 0.59
C ILE A 213 12.86 8.76 1.68
N SER A 214 13.22 10.02 1.90
CA SER A 214 14.19 10.37 2.95
C SER A 214 13.60 10.19 4.34
N ARG A 215 14.46 9.86 5.32
CA ARG A 215 14.06 9.92 6.73
C ARG A 215 13.60 11.35 7.07
N ASN A 216 12.36 11.49 7.56
CA ASN A 216 11.74 12.78 7.85
C ASN A 216 10.74 12.64 8.99
N VAL A 217 10.91 13.43 10.04
CA VAL A 217 10.07 13.38 11.25
C VAL A 217 8.61 13.74 10.95
N ARG A 218 8.35 14.62 9.99
CA ARG A 218 7.00 15.04 9.61
C ARG A 218 6.13 13.86 9.14
N LEU A 219 6.76 12.83 8.53
CA LEU A 219 6.07 11.59 8.14
C LEU A 219 5.59 10.76 9.34
N SER A 220 6.25 10.90 10.49
CA SER A 220 5.86 10.22 11.72
C SER A 220 4.84 11.04 12.53
N GLU A 221 4.87 12.37 12.40
CA GLU A 221 3.96 13.28 13.11
C GLU A 221 2.58 13.36 12.45
N ALA A 222 2.52 13.44 11.12
CA ALA A 222 1.27 13.63 10.38
C ALA A 222 0.14 12.65 10.75
N PRO A 223 0.39 11.33 10.94
CA PRO A 223 -0.67 10.39 11.33
C PRO A 223 -1.29 10.69 12.70
N SER A 224 -0.55 11.29 13.65
CA SER A 224 -1.12 11.68 14.95
C SER A 224 -2.13 12.82 14.84
N HIS A 225 -2.17 13.51 13.70
CA HIS A 225 -3.17 14.53 13.35
C HIS A 225 -4.25 14.01 12.40
N GLY A 226 -4.22 12.71 12.04
CA GLY A 226 -5.18 12.07 11.15
C GLY A 226 -5.14 12.65 9.73
N VAL A 227 -3.95 12.99 9.21
CA VAL A 227 -3.77 13.58 7.88
C VAL A 227 -2.49 13.08 7.21
N SER A 228 -2.42 13.22 5.88
CA SER A 228 -1.19 12.97 5.13
C SER A 228 -0.13 14.05 5.42
N VAL A 229 1.16 13.73 5.16
CA VAL A 229 2.22 14.73 5.28
C VAL A 229 2.04 15.91 4.32
N LEU A 230 1.34 15.72 3.20
CA LEU A 230 1.06 16.78 2.23
C LEU A 230 0.06 17.82 2.75
N GLU A 231 -0.72 17.47 3.75
CA GLU A 231 -1.64 18.37 4.46
C GLU A 231 -1.02 18.89 5.74
N TYR A 232 -0.27 18.06 6.45
CA TYR A 232 0.40 18.41 7.69
C TYR A 232 1.51 19.45 7.47
N ASP A 233 2.43 19.18 6.53
CA ASP A 233 3.54 20.08 6.15
C ASP A 233 3.94 19.86 4.68
N SER A 234 3.25 20.56 3.77
CA SER A 234 3.47 20.45 2.32
C SER A 234 4.87 20.89 1.88
N SER A 235 5.57 21.68 2.71
CA SER A 235 6.93 22.17 2.43
C SER A 235 8.01 21.16 2.80
N SER A 236 7.68 20.18 3.63
CA SER A 236 8.61 19.18 4.15
C SER A 236 9.26 18.34 3.04
N LYS A 237 10.41 17.77 3.38
CA LYS A 237 11.12 16.84 2.47
C LYS A 237 10.27 15.60 2.18
N GLY A 238 9.53 15.10 3.18
CA GLY A 238 8.61 13.97 3.01
C GLY A 238 7.52 14.25 2.00
N ALA A 239 6.83 15.40 2.10
CA ALA A 239 5.80 15.80 1.16
C ALA A 239 6.33 15.94 -0.28
N LYS A 240 7.50 16.56 -0.45
CA LYS A 240 8.17 16.68 -1.75
C LYS A 240 8.55 15.32 -2.34
N ASN A 241 9.06 14.38 -1.52
CA ASN A 241 9.40 13.05 -1.97
C ASN A 241 8.15 12.28 -2.47
N TYR A 242 7.04 12.29 -1.73
CA TYR A 242 5.82 11.60 -2.16
C TYR A 242 5.16 12.28 -3.37
N THR A 243 5.24 13.60 -3.49
CA THR A 243 4.81 14.30 -4.71
C THR A 243 5.64 13.89 -5.92
N ALA A 244 6.96 13.74 -5.77
CA ALA A 244 7.84 13.25 -6.84
C ALA A 244 7.53 11.79 -7.20
N LEU A 245 7.31 10.93 -6.19
CA LEU A 245 6.95 9.53 -6.39
C LEU A 245 5.62 9.39 -7.17
N ALA A 246 4.60 10.17 -6.82
CA ALA A 246 3.33 10.15 -7.53
C ALA A 246 3.49 10.55 -9.01
N LYS A 247 4.29 11.57 -9.29
CA LYS A 247 4.61 11.96 -10.68
C LYS A 247 5.37 10.88 -11.44
N GLU A 248 6.35 10.23 -10.79
CA GLU A 248 7.10 9.13 -11.37
C GLU A 248 6.19 7.93 -11.66
N LEU A 249 5.31 7.56 -10.71
CA LEU A 249 4.34 6.47 -10.87
C LEU A 249 3.38 6.74 -12.04
N ILE A 250 2.82 7.95 -12.12
CA ILE A 250 1.95 8.35 -13.23
C ILE A 250 2.69 8.27 -14.58
N ALA A 251 3.96 8.66 -14.62
CA ALA A 251 4.76 8.59 -15.84
C ALA A 251 5.06 7.15 -16.28
N ARG A 252 5.30 6.24 -15.33
CA ARG A 252 5.53 4.81 -15.60
C ARG A 252 4.28 4.08 -16.11
N ASN A 253 3.08 4.61 -15.83
CA ASN A 253 1.79 4.00 -16.17
C ASN A 253 1.04 4.71 -17.32
N LYS A 254 1.72 5.56 -18.07
CA LYS A 254 1.22 6.13 -19.33
C LYS A 254 1.48 5.15 -20.47
#